data_720ea3fa12d229461058671c7c22e41a
#
_entry.id   720ea3fa12d229461058671c7c22e41a
#
_cell.length_a   1.000
_cell.length_b   1.000
_cell.length_c   1.000
_cell.angle_alpha   90.00
_cell.angle_beta   90.00
_cell.angle_gamma   90.00
#
_symmetry.space_group_name_H-M   'P 1'
#
loop_
_entity.id
_entity.type
_entity.pdbx_description
1 polymer ?
#
loop_
_entity_poly.entity_id
_entity_poly.type
_entity_poly.pdbx_seq_one_letter_code
_entity_poly.pdbx_strand_id
1 'polypeptide(L)'
;MNGFSLAWRSVIRKPVKSILLFVTVFTISLLLLSGMSSGKATIQMQDNTRQAVGAGLLLEENEADRHRRIDELSGQLDHKEGTLGGYHQEKIIINGVESWRTWTDNSFETLLVEDIEKIAGTEGIADYNITTVTTAARPVDFIRIEDEDVDQYSDLGGVSLVGNKDMSMDSNFLSGNAFITDGRMIKEGEKDVCVISAELADKNQLEIGSRIRFGNCHDKEDSVTHEAEVVGIYQVSQPIAPYMFGDTYRSENIIFTDLDFPEKVEGKAGDPLYEKAYFKIADVNEYETVKIRVMGADIAWERYDLIDNNGNMNTLSANFNEMEKYSSILIWVISGASLIILFLIFQFWMKSRNREIGIMLSMGTSKIRILVQIMTEALMIAAVAVLISFSAAPKVSSLTADYLVEQQIQSAEEQDLLDGGKWHFLTKNQSRAWWVWRQKLLPGC
;
A
#
# COMPACT_ATOMS: atom_id res chain seq x y z
N MET A 1 -59.75 -6.33 -27.10
CA MET A 1 -59.16 -5.65 -25.93
C MET A 1 -57.78 -6.19 -25.77
N ASN A 2 -56.78 -5.29 -25.72
CA ASN A 2 -55.38 -5.69 -25.58
C ASN A 2 -55.13 -6.30 -24.20
N GLY A 3 -54.48 -7.45 -24.14
CA GLY A 3 -54.18 -8.18 -22.88
C GLY A 3 -53.58 -7.32 -21.78
N PHE A 4 -52.80 -6.29 -22.18
CA PHE A 4 -52.18 -5.33 -21.28
C PHE A 4 -53.21 -4.45 -20.52
N SER A 5 -54.29 -3.98 -21.19
CA SER A 5 -55.30 -3.16 -20.52
C SER A 5 -56.16 -3.97 -19.51
N LEU A 6 -56.34 -5.27 -19.77
CA LEU A 6 -56.99 -6.18 -18.84
C LEU A 6 -56.10 -6.47 -17.61
N ALA A 7 -54.83 -6.70 -17.83
CA ALA A 7 -53.87 -6.91 -16.76
C ALA A 7 -53.75 -5.70 -15.84
N TRP A 8 -53.67 -4.48 -16.39
CA TRP A 8 -53.61 -3.22 -15.61
C TRP A 8 -54.86 -3.02 -14.73
N ARG A 9 -56.06 -3.25 -15.29
CA ARG A 9 -57.30 -3.16 -14.52
C ARG A 9 -57.37 -4.23 -13.41
N SER A 10 -56.81 -5.42 -13.64
CA SER A 10 -56.78 -6.50 -12.65
C SER A 10 -55.88 -6.13 -11.46
N VAL A 11 -54.70 -5.54 -11.71
CA VAL A 11 -53.77 -5.09 -10.68
C VAL A 11 -54.42 -4.05 -9.76
N ILE A 12 -55.11 -3.04 -10.33
CA ILE A 12 -55.77 -1.98 -9.54
C ILE A 12 -56.95 -2.52 -8.72
N ARG A 13 -57.68 -3.50 -9.23
CA ARG A 13 -58.83 -4.08 -8.53
C ARG A 13 -58.52 -4.99 -7.35
N LYS A 14 -57.24 -5.42 -7.22
CA LYS A 14 -56.77 -6.34 -6.15
C LYS A 14 -55.55 -5.79 -5.42
N PRO A 15 -55.66 -4.61 -4.78
CA PRO A 15 -54.47 -3.88 -4.29
C PRO A 15 -53.67 -4.70 -3.29
N VAL A 16 -54.26 -5.37 -2.32
CA VAL A 16 -53.55 -6.13 -1.28
C VAL A 16 -52.62 -7.21 -1.87
N LYS A 17 -53.09 -7.96 -2.86
CA LYS A 17 -52.32 -9.04 -3.50
C LYS A 17 -51.21 -8.49 -4.39
N SER A 18 -51.49 -7.40 -5.11
CA SER A 18 -50.51 -6.72 -5.96
C SER A 18 -49.44 -6.06 -5.14
N ILE A 19 -49.78 -5.45 -4.00
CA ILE A 19 -48.81 -4.85 -3.06
C ILE A 19 -47.92 -5.93 -2.44
N LEU A 20 -48.48 -7.07 -2.02
CA LEU A 20 -47.68 -8.15 -1.44
C LEU A 20 -46.63 -8.68 -2.44
N LEU A 21 -47.03 -8.94 -3.69
CA LEU A 21 -46.10 -9.36 -4.75
C LEU A 21 -45.06 -8.26 -5.03
N PHE A 22 -45.51 -6.99 -5.11
CA PHE A 22 -44.62 -5.85 -5.32
C PHE A 22 -43.59 -5.74 -4.20
N VAL A 23 -43.97 -5.73 -2.93
CA VAL A 23 -43.05 -5.61 -1.78
C VAL A 23 -42.04 -6.75 -1.77
N THR A 24 -42.49 -7.98 -2.05
CA THR A 24 -41.55 -9.11 -2.07
C THR A 24 -40.56 -9.02 -3.21
N VAL A 25 -40.99 -8.74 -4.45
CA VAL A 25 -40.10 -8.58 -5.59
C VAL A 25 -39.17 -7.37 -5.37
N PHE A 26 -39.71 -6.27 -4.83
CA PHE A 26 -38.94 -5.08 -4.48
C PHE A 26 -37.85 -5.41 -3.47
N THR A 27 -38.16 -6.07 -2.36
CA THR A 27 -37.20 -6.43 -1.32
C THR A 27 -36.10 -7.35 -1.86
N ILE A 28 -36.48 -8.38 -2.62
CA ILE A 28 -35.53 -9.31 -3.23
C ILE A 28 -34.62 -8.58 -4.21
N SER A 29 -35.19 -7.77 -5.10
CA SER A 29 -34.42 -7.01 -6.09
C SER A 29 -33.50 -5.99 -5.41
N LEU A 30 -33.95 -5.35 -4.34
CA LEU A 30 -33.17 -4.40 -3.56
C LEU A 30 -31.96 -5.09 -2.91
N LEU A 31 -32.17 -6.25 -2.28
CA LEU A 31 -31.08 -7.02 -1.65
C LEU A 31 -30.05 -7.50 -2.69
N LEU A 32 -30.50 -8.03 -3.83
CA LEU A 32 -29.60 -8.47 -4.89
C LEU A 32 -28.81 -7.33 -5.50
N LEU A 33 -29.47 -6.21 -5.82
CA LEU A 33 -28.82 -5.05 -6.42
C LEU A 33 -27.87 -4.35 -5.42
N SER A 34 -28.26 -4.28 -4.15
CA SER A 34 -27.39 -3.75 -3.08
C SER A 34 -26.16 -4.63 -2.88
N GLY A 35 -26.31 -5.96 -2.85
CA GLY A 35 -25.19 -6.90 -2.76
C GLY A 35 -24.24 -6.80 -3.96
N MET A 36 -24.77 -6.70 -5.18
CA MET A 36 -23.94 -6.49 -6.39
C MET A 36 -23.24 -5.12 -6.40
N SER A 37 -23.90 -4.07 -5.91
CA SER A 37 -23.33 -2.73 -5.80
C SER A 37 -22.21 -2.71 -4.77
N SER A 38 -22.39 -3.35 -3.62
CA SER A 38 -21.38 -3.49 -2.58
C SER A 38 -20.17 -4.28 -3.09
N GLY A 39 -20.38 -5.39 -3.81
CA GLY A 39 -19.30 -6.17 -4.40
C GLY A 39 -18.46 -5.36 -5.39
N LYS A 40 -19.10 -4.59 -6.27
CA LYS A 40 -18.37 -3.69 -7.20
C LYS A 40 -17.61 -2.58 -6.47
N ALA A 41 -18.21 -1.98 -5.44
CA ALA A 41 -17.54 -0.95 -4.63
C ALA A 41 -16.32 -1.53 -3.89
N THR A 42 -16.42 -2.76 -3.39
CA THR A 42 -15.28 -3.46 -2.76
C THR A 42 -14.14 -3.70 -3.75
N ILE A 43 -14.43 -4.18 -4.96
CA ILE A 43 -13.41 -4.37 -6.02
C ILE A 43 -12.77 -3.03 -6.39
N GLN A 44 -13.55 -1.98 -6.58
CA GLN A 44 -13.04 -0.66 -6.93
C GLN A 44 -12.22 -0.03 -5.78
N MET A 45 -12.62 -0.22 -4.53
CA MET A 45 -11.85 0.18 -3.36
C MET A 45 -10.54 -0.61 -3.27
N GLN A 46 -10.56 -1.89 -3.59
CA GLN A 46 -9.40 -2.78 -3.68
C GLN A 46 -8.40 -2.28 -4.72
N ASP A 47 -8.86 -2.00 -5.94
CA ASP A 47 -8.03 -1.47 -7.01
C ASP A 47 -7.46 -0.09 -6.67
N ASN A 48 -8.26 0.80 -6.10
CA ASN A 48 -7.81 2.11 -5.64
C ASN A 48 -6.80 2.00 -4.49
N THR A 49 -6.98 1.06 -3.56
CA THR A 49 -6.05 0.82 -2.47
C THR A 49 -4.74 0.23 -3.00
N ARG A 50 -4.81 -0.73 -3.93
CA ARG A 50 -3.64 -1.26 -4.62
C ARG A 50 -2.85 -0.15 -5.34
N GLN A 51 -3.53 0.72 -6.06
CA GLN A 51 -2.90 1.87 -6.73
C GLN A 51 -2.33 2.90 -5.75
N ALA A 52 -2.98 3.12 -4.61
CA ALA A 52 -2.54 4.09 -3.61
C ALA A 52 -1.34 3.60 -2.80
N VAL A 53 -1.30 2.31 -2.45
CA VAL A 53 -0.16 1.69 -1.75
C VAL A 53 1.03 1.54 -2.71
N GLY A 54 0.75 1.45 -4.02
CA GLY A 54 1.76 1.23 -5.05
C GLY A 54 2.30 -0.20 -5.01
N ALA A 55 2.55 -0.76 -6.16
CA ALA A 55 3.32 -1.99 -6.28
C ALA A 55 4.65 -1.65 -6.92
N GLY A 56 5.70 -2.26 -6.47
CA GLY A 56 7.01 -2.04 -6.99
C GLY A 56 7.92 -3.24 -6.85
N LEU A 57 9.06 -3.14 -7.48
CA LEU A 57 10.15 -4.09 -7.40
C LEU A 57 11.32 -3.41 -6.71
N LEU A 58 11.95 -4.11 -5.79
CA LEU A 58 13.14 -3.64 -5.10
C LEU A 58 14.35 -4.43 -5.59
N LEU A 59 15.37 -3.75 -6.05
CA LEU A 59 16.65 -4.32 -6.46
C LEU A 59 17.66 -4.08 -5.34
N GLU A 60 18.29 -5.14 -4.88
CA GLU A 60 19.37 -5.10 -3.88
C GLU A 60 20.55 -5.96 -4.37
N GLU A 61 21.73 -5.80 -3.76
CA GLU A 61 22.85 -6.69 -4.04
C GLU A 61 22.57 -8.10 -3.51
N ASN A 62 22.93 -9.11 -4.30
CA ASN A 62 22.82 -10.50 -3.87
C ASN A 62 23.93 -10.84 -2.88
N GLU A 63 23.59 -11.07 -1.62
CA GLU A 63 24.55 -11.34 -0.54
C GLU A 63 25.37 -12.60 -0.79
N ALA A 64 24.78 -13.65 -1.34
CA ALA A 64 25.47 -14.89 -1.64
C ALA A 64 26.52 -14.71 -2.75
N ASP A 65 26.20 -13.94 -3.80
CA ASP A 65 27.15 -13.57 -4.84
C ASP A 65 28.26 -12.67 -4.29
N ARG A 66 27.92 -11.72 -3.44
CA ARG A 66 28.89 -10.85 -2.76
C ARG A 66 29.94 -11.68 -1.98
N HIS A 67 29.48 -12.62 -1.17
CA HIS A 67 30.37 -13.51 -0.44
C HIS A 67 31.25 -14.34 -1.38
N ARG A 68 30.67 -14.93 -2.42
CA ARG A 68 31.42 -15.70 -3.43
C ARG A 68 32.52 -14.86 -4.08
N ARG A 69 32.23 -13.62 -4.47
CA ARG A 69 33.21 -12.70 -5.09
C ARG A 69 34.35 -12.34 -4.11
N ILE A 70 34.02 -12.10 -2.83
CA ILE A 70 35.03 -11.87 -1.77
C ILE A 70 35.95 -13.08 -1.63
N ASP A 71 35.40 -14.29 -1.57
CA ASP A 71 36.18 -15.52 -1.44
C ASP A 71 37.10 -15.74 -2.65
N GLU A 72 36.60 -15.49 -3.85
CA GLU A 72 37.39 -15.59 -5.08
C GLU A 72 38.55 -14.59 -5.10
N LEU A 73 38.30 -13.31 -4.77
CA LEU A 73 39.34 -12.27 -4.75
C LEU A 73 40.35 -12.50 -3.63
N SER A 74 39.90 -12.89 -2.43
CA SER A 74 40.75 -13.28 -1.32
C SER A 74 41.67 -14.46 -1.68
N GLY A 75 41.11 -15.48 -2.36
CA GLY A 75 41.86 -16.62 -2.86
C GLY A 75 42.93 -16.24 -3.90
N GLN A 76 42.63 -15.28 -4.79
CA GLN A 76 43.60 -14.78 -5.79
C GLN A 76 44.72 -13.95 -5.14
N LEU A 77 44.46 -13.27 -4.07
CA LEU A 77 45.50 -12.56 -3.30
C LEU A 77 46.44 -13.52 -2.53
N ASP A 78 46.08 -14.79 -2.39
CA ASP A 78 46.90 -15.84 -1.79
C ASP A 78 47.49 -15.42 -0.43
N HIS A 79 46.67 -14.85 0.44
CA HIS A 79 47.06 -14.29 1.75
C HIS A 79 48.21 -13.24 1.68
N LYS A 80 48.29 -12.46 0.61
CA LYS A 80 49.20 -11.33 0.46
C LYS A 80 48.44 -10.04 0.64
N GLU A 81 49.15 -9.03 1.17
CA GLU A 81 48.60 -7.68 1.20
C GLU A 81 48.40 -7.16 -0.21
N GLY A 82 47.24 -6.51 -0.44
CA GLY A 82 46.92 -5.97 -1.76
C GLY A 82 45.45 -5.60 -1.94
N THR A 83 45.19 -5.10 -3.14
CA THR A 83 43.86 -4.72 -3.60
C THR A 83 43.55 -5.39 -4.92
N LEU A 84 42.40 -5.98 -5.05
CA LEU A 84 41.94 -6.61 -6.29
C LEU A 84 40.42 -6.46 -6.45
N GLY A 85 39.98 -5.84 -7.54
CA GLY A 85 38.55 -5.70 -7.86
C GLY A 85 37.71 -5.01 -6.74
N GLY A 86 38.29 -4.02 -6.06
CA GLY A 86 37.64 -3.32 -4.95
C GLY A 86 37.69 -4.06 -3.61
N TYR A 87 38.25 -5.26 -3.55
CA TYR A 87 38.54 -5.96 -2.29
C TYR A 87 39.96 -5.66 -1.83
N HIS A 88 40.11 -5.29 -0.58
CA HIS A 88 41.36 -4.91 0.06
C HIS A 88 41.72 -5.86 1.20
N GLN A 89 42.99 -6.21 1.32
CA GLN A 89 43.50 -7.07 2.36
C GLN A 89 44.87 -6.57 2.85
N GLU A 90 44.99 -6.32 4.15
CA GLU A 90 46.25 -5.89 4.77
C GLU A 90 46.48 -6.64 6.09
N LYS A 91 47.78 -6.78 6.46
CA LYS A 91 48.13 -7.29 7.77
C LYS A 91 48.16 -6.15 8.79
N ILE A 92 47.55 -6.38 9.92
CA ILE A 92 47.55 -5.46 11.06
C ILE A 92 48.01 -6.20 12.30
N ILE A 93 48.49 -5.48 13.29
CA ILE A 93 48.84 -6.04 14.60
C ILE A 93 47.82 -5.57 15.62
N ILE A 94 47.02 -6.50 16.17
CA ILE A 94 46.07 -6.22 17.23
C ILE A 94 46.63 -6.88 18.51
N ASN A 95 46.90 -6.10 19.54
CA ASN A 95 47.40 -6.60 20.84
C ASN A 95 48.63 -7.51 20.71
N GLY A 96 49.52 -7.23 19.74
CA GLY A 96 50.76 -8.00 19.51
C GLY A 96 50.55 -9.30 18.69
N VAL A 97 49.35 -9.53 18.18
CA VAL A 97 49.02 -10.69 17.30
C VAL A 97 48.82 -10.17 15.87
N GLU A 98 49.51 -10.82 14.92
CA GLU A 98 49.21 -10.56 13.48
C GLU A 98 47.80 -10.99 13.16
N SER A 99 47.02 -10.10 12.54
CA SER A 99 45.68 -10.33 12.07
C SER A 99 45.52 -9.77 10.67
N TRP A 100 44.46 -10.22 9.96
CA TRP A 100 44.11 -9.68 8.67
C TRP A 100 42.94 -8.67 8.84
N ARG A 101 43.09 -7.47 8.26
CA ARG A 101 42.02 -6.54 8.03
C ARG A 101 41.60 -6.64 6.58
N THR A 102 40.32 -6.85 6.33
CA THR A 102 39.73 -6.88 5.00
C THR A 102 38.60 -5.89 4.92
N TRP A 103 38.44 -5.24 3.78
CA TRP A 103 37.30 -4.37 3.49
C TRP A 103 37.09 -4.26 1.99
N THR A 104 35.96 -3.73 1.59
CA THR A 104 35.59 -3.48 0.21
C THR A 104 35.38 -1.98 -0.03
N ASP A 105 35.57 -1.53 -1.27
CA ASP A 105 35.33 -0.14 -1.69
C ASP A 105 34.19 -0.05 -2.69
N ASN A 106 33.88 1.17 -3.14
CA ASN A 106 32.77 1.47 -4.03
C ASN A 106 32.82 0.72 -5.37
N SER A 107 34.01 0.35 -5.85
CA SER A 107 34.15 -0.42 -7.10
C SER A 107 33.68 -1.86 -6.96
N PHE A 108 33.53 -2.33 -5.73
CA PHE A 108 33.02 -3.65 -5.40
C PHE A 108 31.54 -3.64 -5.00
N GLU A 109 31.10 -2.66 -4.22
CA GLU A 109 29.84 -2.65 -3.46
C GLU A 109 28.83 -1.59 -3.94
N THR A 110 28.52 -1.53 -5.21
CA THR A 110 27.47 -0.61 -5.67
C THR A 110 26.54 -1.26 -6.68
N LEU A 111 25.26 -0.86 -6.61
CA LEU A 111 24.35 -1.09 -7.71
C LEU A 111 24.78 -0.21 -8.89
N LEU A 112 24.95 -0.78 -10.06
CA LEU A 112 25.36 -0.03 -11.24
C LEU A 112 24.21 0.83 -11.77
N VAL A 113 24.44 2.12 -11.92
CA VAL A 113 23.43 3.06 -12.46
C VAL A 113 22.92 2.63 -13.84
N GLU A 114 23.84 2.12 -14.69
CA GLU A 114 23.47 1.62 -16.02
C GLU A 114 22.45 0.48 -15.97
N ASP A 115 22.56 -0.42 -14.99
CA ASP A 115 21.64 -1.54 -14.81
C ASP A 115 20.31 -1.06 -14.21
N ILE A 116 20.35 -0.11 -13.28
CA ILE A 116 19.15 0.56 -12.75
C ILE A 116 18.38 1.25 -13.88
N GLU A 117 19.08 2.00 -14.75
CA GLU A 117 18.46 2.70 -15.87
C GLU A 117 17.86 1.75 -16.91
N LYS A 118 18.49 0.60 -17.19
CA LYS A 118 17.91 -0.43 -18.04
C LYS A 118 16.60 -0.99 -17.49
N ILE A 119 16.54 -1.22 -16.17
CA ILE A 119 15.31 -1.68 -15.52
C ILE A 119 14.26 -0.57 -15.54
N ALA A 120 14.64 0.68 -15.20
CA ALA A 120 13.75 1.84 -15.20
C ALA A 120 13.14 2.12 -16.58
N GLY A 121 13.90 1.85 -17.67
CA GLY A 121 13.43 1.96 -19.06
C GLY A 121 12.49 0.85 -19.51
N THR A 122 12.20 -0.16 -18.68
CA THR A 122 11.31 -1.27 -19.03
C THR A 122 9.84 -0.78 -19.08
N GLU A 123 9.12 -1.19 -20.13
CA GLU A 123 7.70 -0.86 -20.28
C GLU A 123 6.87 -1.36 -19.09
N GLY A 124 6.14 -0.46 -18.44
CA GLY A 124 5.33 -0.71 -17.26
C GLY A 124 5.96 -0.21 -15.97
N ILE A 125 7.20 0.28 -15.97
CA ILE A 125 7.79 1.03 -14.88
C ILE A 125 7.38 2.50 -15.04
N ALA A 126 6.80 3.08 -13.99
CA ALA A 126 6.35 4.49 -13.98
C ALA A 126 7.42 5.46 -13.51
N ASP A 127 8.20 5.05 -12.51
CA ASP A 127 9.22 5.87 -11.87
C ASP A 127 10.13 4.98 -11.01
N TYR A 128 11.25 5.52 -10.51
CA TYR A 128 12.17 4.78 -9.67
C TYR A 128 12.88 5.67 -8.65
N ASN A 129 13.24 5.09 -7.52
CA ASN A 129 14.11 5.69 -6.51
C ASN A 129 15.42 4.92 -6.40
N ILE A 130 16.49 5.63 -6.09
CA ILE A 130 17.77 5.06 -5.69
C ILE A 130 18.02 5.52 -4.24
N THR A 131 18.41 4.58 -3.39
CA THR A 131 18.80 4.87 -2.00
C THR A 131 20.27 4.53 -1.81
N THR A 132 21.02 5.44 -1.21
CA THR A 132 22.44 5.21 -0.90
C THR A 132 22.61 4.26 0.28
N VAL A 133 23.80 3.69 0.43
CA VAL A 133 24.18 3.08 1.70
C VAL A 133 24.15 4.12 2.82
N THR A 134 23.91 3.64 4.05
CA THR A 134 23.92 4.50 5.23
C THR A 134 25.33 5.03 5.49
N THR A 135 25.50 6.34 5.39
CA THR A 135 26.79 7.02 5.60
C THR A 135 26.79 7.72 6.96
N ALA A 136 27.81 7.45 7.79
CA ALA A 136 27.99 8.14 9.06
C ALA A 136 28.56 9.55 8.85
N ALA A 137 27.90 10.57 9.39
CA ALA A 137 28.31 11.96 9.31
C ALA A 137 28.42 12.60 10.70
N ARG A 138 29.46 13.37 10.92
CA ARG A 138 29.67 14.08 12.18
C ARG A 138 28.81 15.35 12.22
N PRO A 139 27.92 15.51 13.23
CA PRO A 139 27.19 16.76 13.44
C PRO A 139 28.17 17.87 13.88
N VAL A 140 28.02 19.07 13.30
CA VAL A 140 28.93 20.20 13.57
C VAL A 140 28.28 21.23 14.50
N ASP A 141 27.01 21.57 14.26
CA ASP A 141 26.30 22.65 14.97
C ASP A 141 24.95 22.16 15.58
N PHE A 142 24.75 20.85 15.67
CA PHE A 142 23.65 20.26 16.35
C PHE A 142 24.08 19.00 17.14
N ILE A 143 23.25 18.53 18.04
CA ILE A 143 23.53 17.41 18.94
C ILE A 143 22.67 16.22 18.56
N ARG A 144 23.31 15.06 18.33
CA ARG A 144 22.63 13.79 18.07
C ARG A 144 21.87 13.29 19.30
N ILE A 145 20.95 12.35 19.10
CA ILE A 145 20.29 11.63 20.19
C ILE A 145 21.24 10.52 20.69
N GLU A 146 21.39 10.41 21.99
CA GLU A 146 22.24 9.42 22.66
C GLU A 146 21.47 8.66 23.73
N ASP A 147 21.81 7.38 23.91
CA ASP A 147 21.21 6.50 24.89
C ASP A 147 22.30 5.62 25.52
N GLU A 148 22.52 5.77 26.83
CA GLU A 148 23.56 5.04 27.57
C GLU A 148 23.31 3.53 27.63
N ASP A 149 22.10 3.05 27.38
CA ASP A 149 21.74 1.64 27.41
C ASP A 149 21.97 0.91 26.07
N VAL A 150 22.33 1.63 25.00
CA VAL A 150 22.62 1.06 23.68
C VAL A 150 24.06 0.60 23.57
N ASP A 151 24.29 -0.57 22.96
CA ASP A 151 25.63 -1.06 22.64
C ASP A 151 26.32 -0.12 21.64
N GLN A 152 27.46 0.45 22.06
CA GLN A 152 28.22 1.44 21.30
C GLN A 152 29.38 0.81 20.49
N TYR A 153 29.36 -0.50 20.25
CA TYR A 153 30.50 -1.22 19.63
C TYR A 153 30.92 -0.65 18.26
N SER A 154 29.94 -0.23 17.45
CA SER A 154 30.19 0.34 16.12
C SER A 154 29.89 1.83 16.03
N ASP A 155 29.74 2.51 17.18
CA ASP A 155 29.40 3.94 17.18
C ASP A 155 30.57 4.79 16.65
N LEU A 156 30.28 5.67 15.70
CA LEU A 156 31.25 6.61 15.09
C LEU A 156 31.12 8.03 15.63
N GLY A 157 30.27 8.28 16.62
CA GLY A 157 30.02 9.60 17.18
C GLY A 157 29.26 10.54 16.26
N GLY A 158 28.54 9.97 15.28
CA GLY A 158 27.84 10.69 14.21
C GLY A 158 26.33 10.51 14.19
N VAL A 159 25.75 10.88 13.07
CA VAL A 159 24.37 10.59 12.63
C VAL A 159 24.44 9.81 11.32
N SER A 160 23.35 9.15 10.94
CA SER A 160 23.24 8.40 9.70
C SER A 160 22.64 9.26 8.59
N LEU A 161 23.33 9.41 7.47
CA LEU A 161 22.79 10.00 6.25
C LEU A 161 22.33 8.90 5.29
N VAL A 162 21.14 9.05 4.73
CA VAL A 162 20.56 8.16 3.73
C VAL A 162 20.07 9.02 2.56
N GLY A 163 20.79 8.96 1.44
CA GLY A 163 20.44 9.71 0.23
C GLY A 163 19.31 9.03 -0.55
N ASN A 164 18.40 9.82 -1.08
CA ASN A 164 17.31 9.37 -1.92
C ASN A 164 17.18 10.22 -3.18
N LYS A 165 16.93 9.58 -4.34
CA LYS A 165 16.59 10.29 -5.59
C LYS A 165 15.18 10.91 -5.46
N ASP A 166 14.21 10.15 -4.97
CA ASP A 166 12.86 10.58 -4.61
C ASP A 166 12.44 9.91 -3.30
N MET A 167 12.43 10.67 -2.22
CA MET A 167 12.14 10.18 -0.88
C MET A 167 10.72 9.61 -0.74
N SER A 168 9.77 9.99 -1.60
CA SER A 168 8.41 9.45 -1.57
C SER A 168 8.36 7.95 -1.88
N MET A 169 9.42 7.42 -2.49
CA MET A 169 9.58 6.01 -2.83
C MET A 169 10.61 5.29 -1.93
N ASP A 170 11.06 5.90 -0.84
CA ASP A 170 11.83 5.21 0.20
C ASP A 170 10.97 4.17 0.91
N SER A 171 11.55 3.03 1.27
CA SER A 171 10.85 1.88 1.85
C SER A 171 10.12 2.19 3.16
N ASN A 172 10.68 3.07 4.01
CA ASN A 172 10.06 3.47 5.26
C ASN A 172 8.81 4.33 5.04
N PHE A 173 8.85 5.22 4.03
CA PHE A 173 7.71 6.06 3.67
C PHE A 173 6.66 5.29 2.88
N LEU A 174 7.04 4.41 1.98
CA LEU A 174 6.12 3.53 1.25
C LEU A 174 5.35 2.58 2.16
N SER A 175 6.02 2.03 3.17
CA SER A 175 5.38 1.14 4.15
C SER A 175 4.46 1.88 5.13
N GLY A 176 4.54 3.22 5.18
CA GLY A 176 3.84 4.04 6.17
C GLY A 176 4.46 3.99 7.57
N ASN A 177 5.65 3.37 7.73
CA ASN A 177 6.37 3.39 8.99
C ASN A 177 6.89 4.80 9.31
N ALA A 178 7.41 5.51 8.31
CA ALA A 178 7.79 6.92 8.41
C ALA A 178 6.76 7.82 7.71
N PHE A 179 6.50 8.99 8.28
CA PHE A 179 5.61 9.99 7.73
C PHE A 179 6.04 11.40 8.08
N ILE A 180 5.80 12.36 7.17
CA ILE A 180 6.12 13.77 7.38
C ILE A 180 5.11 14.39 8.36
N THR A 181 5.62 15.02 9.39
CA THR A 181 4.82 15.78 10.37
C THR A 181 4.80 17.27 10.08
N ASP A 182 5.90 17.80 9.53
CA ASP A 182 5.99 19.19 9.10
C ASP A 182 6.87 19.31 7.85
N GLY A 183 6.60 20.31 7.00
CA GLY A 183 7.33 20.50 5.75
C GLY A 183 6.96 19.50 4.66
N ARG A 184 7.96 18.93 3.98
CA ARG A 184 7.77 18.06 2.82
C ARG A 184 8.89 17.03 2.65
N MET A 185 8.66 16.04 1.81
CA MET A 185 9.67 15.09 1.32
C MET A 185 10.61 15.74 0.31
N ILE A 186 11.80 15.17 0.17
CA ILE A 186 12.80 15.52 -0.84
C ILE A 186 12.33 14.99 -2.19
N LYS A 187 12.51 15.79 -3.23
CA LYS A 187 12.16 15.47 -4.61
C LYS A 187 13.39 15.33 -5.48
N GLU A 188 13.25 14.62 -6.57
CA GLU A 188 14.29 14.48 -7.58
C GLU A 188 14.87 15.85 -8.02
N GLY A 189 16.18 15.92 -8.11
CA GLY A 189 16.93 17.10 -8.56
C GLY A 189 17.17 18.17 -7.50
N GLU A 190 16.66 18.04 -6.30
CA GLU A 190 17.02 18.91 -5.18
C GLU A 190 18.44 18.64 -4.71
N LYS A 191 19.09 19.64 -4.16
CA LYS A 191 20.48 19.58 -3.69
C LYS A 191 20.63 20.26 -2.35
N ASP A 192 21.51 19.71 -1.51
CA ASP A 192 21.85 20.23 -0.19
C ASP A 192 20.60 20.43 0.70
N VAL A 193 19.67 19.44 0.67
CA VAL A 193 18.46 19.40 1.47
C VAL A 193 18.39 18.14 2.33
N CYS A 194 17.73 18.26 3.48
CA CYS A 194 17.56 17.12 4.39
C CYS A 194 16.18 17.10 5.05
N VAL A 195 15.80 15.91 5.51
CA VAL A 195 14.62 15.64 6.33
C VAL A 195 15.09 14.93 7.60
N ILE A 196 14.74 15.48 8.76
CA ILE A 196 15.23 15.05 10.08
C ILE A 196 14.09 14.46 10.91
N SER A 197 14.43 13.65 11.91
CA SER A 197 13.44 13.14 12.86
C SER A 197 12.89 14.26 13.75
N ALA A 198 11.67 14.09 14.24
CA ALA A 198 11.04 15.03 15.16
C ALA A 198 11.84 15.12 16.48
N GLU A 199 12.40 14.02 16.96
CA GLU A 199 13.21 13.95 18.16
C GLU A 199 14.51 14.78 18.00
N LEU A 200 15.13 14.71 16.83
CA LEU A 200 16.34 15.50 16.54
C LEU A 200 16.00 16.99 16.39
N ALA A 201 14.86 17.30 15.76
CA ALA A 201 14.35 18.66 15.62
C ALA A 201 14.06 19.29 16.98
N ASP A 202 13.33 18.59 17.85
CA ASP A 202 12.98 19.06 19.20
C ASP A 202 14.21 19.28 20.08
N LYS A 203 15.16 18.33 20.06
CA LYS A 203 16.40 18.43 20.87
C LYS A 203 17.24 19.66 20.52
N ASN A 204 17.27 20.00 19.23
CA ASN A 204 18.11 21.07 18.71
C ASN A 204 17.35 22.36 18.37
N GLN A 205 16.03 22.41 18.61
CA GLN A 205 15.15 23.53 18.25
C GLN A 205 15.26 23.92 16.77
N LEU A 206 15.30 22.89 15.90
CA LEU A 206 15.36 23.04 14.47
C LEU A 206 13.94 23.11 13.86
N GLU A 207 13.76 24.03 12.93
CA GLU A 207 12.52 24.26 12.20
C GLU A 207 12.75 24.10 10.69
N ILE A 208 11.68 24.05 9.91
CA ILE A 208 11.77 24.06 8.44
C ILE A 208 12.51 25.33 7.98
N GLY A 209 13.51 25.14 7.11
CA GLY A 209 14.40 26.20 6.63
C GLY A 209 15.66 26.38 7.50
N SER A 210 15.79 25.67 8.63
CA SER A 210 17.05 25.65 9.39
C SER A 210 18.14 25.01 8.53
N ARG A 211 19.38 25.49 8.70
CA ARG A 211 20.54 24.93 8.03
C ARG A 211 21.44 24.26 9.03
N ILE A 212 21.81 23.02 8.76
CA ILE A 212 22.65 22.20 9.63
C ILE A 212 23.87 21.72 8.86
N ARG A 213 24.98 21.55 9.58
CA ARG A 213 26.28 21.24 8.99
C ARG A 213 26.79 19.88 9.41
N PHE A 214 27.39 19.21 8.44
CA PHE A 214 27.93 17.87 8.57
C PHE A 214 29.41 17.85 8.18
N GLY A 215 30.18 17.07 8.89
CA GLY A 215 31.58 16.74 8.55
C GLY A 215 31.76 15.24 8.41
N ASN A 216 32.89 14.82 7.84
CA ASN A 216 33.24 13.40 7.77
C ASN A 216 33.55 12.86 9.18
N CYS A 217 33.03 11.69 9.53
CA CYS A 217 33.30 11.01 10.81
C CYS A 217 34.74 10.51 10.93
N HIS A 218 35.40 10.23 9.82
CA HIS A 218 36.78 9.71 9.81
C HIS A 218 37.84 10.80 9.92
N ASP A 219 37.50 12.05 9.61
CA ASP A 219 38.41 13.20 9.70
C ASP A 219 38.16 13.98 10.99
N LYS A 220 39.12 13.95 11.90
CA LYS A 220 39.01 14.56 13.24
C LYS A 220 39.37 16.04 13.35
N GLU A 221 40.10 16.60 12.40
CA GLU A 221 40.57 17.99 12.45
C GLU A 221 40.42 18.69 11.10
N ASP A 222 39.83 19.89 11.11
CA ASP A 222 39.68 20.84 9.97
C ASP A 222 39.04 20.27 8.68
N SER A 223 38.17 19.27 8.80
CA SER A 223 37.49 18.71 7.66
C SER A 223 36.49 19.69 7.03
N VAL A 224 36.40 19.65 5.72
CA VAL A 224 35.38 20.37 4.95
C VAL A 224 34.02 20.03 5.52
N THR A 225 33.23 21.05 5.82
CA THR A 225 31.86 20.87 6.28
C THR A 225 30.88 21.15 5.15
N HIS A 226 29.82 20.40 5.08
CA HIS A 226 28.74 20.55 4.11
C HIS A 226 27.46 20.92 4.83
N GLU A 227 26.69 21.83 4.25
CA GLU A 227 25.47 22.37 4.84
C GLU A 227 24.26 21.83 4.06
N ALA A 228 23.21 21.44 4.79
CA ALA A 228 21.92 21.09 4.20
C ALA A 228 20.78 21.86 4.87
N GLU A 229 19.76 22.21 4.09
CA GLU A 229 18.55 22.87 4.56
C GLU A 229 17.50 21.84 4.99
N VAL A 230 16.94 21.99 6.17
CA VAL A 230 15.85 21.16 6.68
C VAL A 230 14.57 21.51 5.93
N VAL A 231 14.10 20.62 5.04
CA VAL A 231 12.88 20.81 4.25
C VAL A 231 11.68 20.01 4.78
N GLY A 232 11.93 19.08 5.70
CA GLY A 232 10.89 18.27 6.32
C GLY A 232 11.30 17.72 7.68
N ILE A 233 10.31 17.42 8.49
CA ILE A 233 10.45 16.74 9.78
C ILE A 233 9.57 15.50 9.71
N TYR A 234 10.11 14.33 10.07
CA TYR A 234 9.40 13.07 10.04
C TYR A 234 9.27 12.42 11.41
N GLN A 235 8.29 11.56 11.55
CA GLN A 235 8.14 10.63 12.67
C GLN A 235 8.03 9.20 12.16
N VAL A 236 8.37 8.24 13.03
CA VAL A 236 8.20 6.82 12.74
C VAL A 236 7.17 6.19 13.68
N SER A 237 6.40 5.25 13.15
CA SER A 237 5.46 4.46 13.95
C SER A 237 6.19 3.42 14.80
N GLN A 238 7.28 2.87 14.25
CA GLN A 238 8.20 1.95 14.93
C GLN A 238 9.64 2.32 14.57
N PRO A 239 10.61 2.16 15.50
CA PRO A 239 12.01 2.44 15.22
C PRO A 239 12.48 1.75 13.94
N ILE A 240 13.20 2.48 13.09
CA ILE A 240 13.87 1.91 11.92
C ILE A 240 14.99 1.00 12.41
N ALA A 241 15.09 -0.20 11.84
CA ALA A 241 16.15 -1.13 12.18
C ALA A 241 17.53 -0.50 11.93
N PRO A 242 18.43 -0.51 12.93
CA PRO A 242 19.75 0.12 12.77
C PRO A 242 20.62 -0.69 11.81
N TYR A 243 21.42 0.03 11.02
CA TYR A 243 22.41 -0.58 10.13
C TYR A 243 23.53 -1.29 10.91
N MET A 244 23.99 -0.68 12.00
CA MET A 244 24.99 -1.22 12.94
C MET A 244 24.62 -0.87 14.39
N PHE A 245 25.36 -1.42 15.35
CA PHE A 245 25.22 -1.08 16.77
C PHE A 245 25.84 0.30 17.07
N GLY A 246 25.13 1.14 17.77
CA GLY A 246 25.57 2.46 18.21
C GLY A 246 24.57 3.57 17.93
N ASP A 247 24.71 4.67 18.66
CA ASP A 247 23.83 5.82 18.55
C ASP A 247 23.87 6.49 17.16
N THR A 248 24.99 6.35 16.43
CA THR A 248 25.07 6.83 15.04
C THR A 248 23.94 6.27 14.17
N TYR A 249 23.56 5.00 14.38
CA TYR A 249 22.66 4.26 13.51
C TYR A 249 21.23 4.09 14.06
N ARG A 250 20.95 4.70 15.20
CA ARG A 250 19.60 4.63 15.78
C ARG A 250 18.57 5.41 14.95
N SER A 251 17.34 5.00 15.01
CA SER A 251 16.22 5.52 14.22
C SER A 251 16.10 7.04 14.25
N GLU A 252 16.27 7.63 15.45
CA GLU A 252 16.12 9.07 15.67
C GLU A 252 17.26 9.91 15.07
N ASN A 253 18.41 9.29 14.80
CA ASN A 253 19.57 9.93 14.19
C ASN A 253 19.69 9.67 12.68
N ILE A 254 18.70 9.03 12.06
CA ILE A 254 18.66 8.89 10.62
C ILE A 254 18.18 10.21 10.00
N ILE A 255 18.94 10.72 9.06
CA ILE A 255 18.65 11.92 8.30
C ILE A 255 18.57 11.53 6.83
N PHE A 256 17.42 11.75 6.23
CA PHE A 256 17.23 11.55 4.79
C PHE A 256 17.73 12.80 4.06
N THR A 257 18.48 12.61 2.97
CA THR A 257 19.09 13.69 2.19
C THR A 257 18.81 13.51 0.70
N ASP A 258 19.15 14.51 -0.11
CA ASP A 258 19.27 14.30 -1.54
C ASP A 258 20.35 13.25 -1.85
N LEU A 259 20.27 12.67 -3.05
CA LEU A 259 21.03 11.46 -3.42
C LEU A 259 22.54 11.63 -3.31
N ASP A 260 23.06 12.80 -3.66
CA ASP A 260 24.52 13.03 -3.76
C ASP A 260 25.11 13.57 -2.44
N PHE A 261 24.30 13.95 -1.47
CA PHE A 261 24.77 14.59 -0.25
C PHE A 261 25.63 13.68 0.63
N PRO A 262 25.29 12.38 0.86
CA PRO A 262 26.12 11.50 1.68
C PRO A 262 27.56 11.34 1.17
N GLU A 263 27.74 11.11 -0.15
CA GLU A 263 29.07 10.97 -0.76
C GLU A 263 29.88 12.27 -0.69
N LYS A 264 29.19 13.42 -0.82
CA LYS A 264 29.79 14.74 -0.69
C LYS A 264 30.37 14.96 0.72
N VAL A 265 29.61 14.56 1.77
CA VAL A 265 30.05 14.63 3.17
C VAL A 265 31.20 13.66 3.45
N GLU A 266 31.21 12.48 2.84
CA GLU A 266 32.26 11.49 2.96
C GLU A 266 33.56 11.89 2.22
N GLY A 267 33.50 12.90 1.35
CA GLY A 267 34.61 13.33 0.52
C GLY A 267 34.85 12.47 -0.72
N LYS A 268 33.84 11.72 -1.14
CA LYS A 268 33.84 10.82 -2.30
C LYS A 268 32.87 11.27 -3.39
N ALA A 269 32.70 12.58 -3.54
CA ALA A 269 31.78 13.14 -4.54
C ALA A 269 32.06 12.60 -5.95
N GLY A 270 31.07 12.04 -6.60
CA GLY A 270 31.16 11.39 -7.92
C GLY A 270 31.49 9.90 -7.88
N ASP A 271 31.53 9.29 -6.69
CA ASP A 271 31.74 7.85 -6.51
C ASP A 271 30.71 7.29 -5.50
N PRO A 272 29.40 7.32 -5.85
CA PRO A 272 28.32 6.97 -4.95
C PRO A 272 28.26 5.47 -4.66
N LEU A 273 27.82 5.13 -3.44
CA LEU A 273 27.46 3.79 -3.04
C LEU A 273 25.95 3.68 -2.95
N TYR A 274 25.36 2.92 -3.85
CA TYR A 274 23.92 2.65 -3.86
C TYR A 274 23.61 1.30 -3.21
N GLU A 275 22.68 1.31 -2.26
CA GLU A 275 22.24 0.10 -1.55
C GLU A 275 21.03 -0.55 -2.23
N LYS A 276 20.06 0.28 -2.63
CA LYS A 276 18.76 -0.18 -3.10
C LYS A 276 18.27 0.66 -4.26
N ALA A 277 17.52 0.02 -5.17
CA ALA A 277 16.74 0.74 -6.16
C ALA A 277 15.31 0.21 -6.17
N TYR A 278 14.35 1.10 -5.97
CA TYR A 278 12.93 0.78 -6.01
C TYR A 278 12.33 1.24 -7.33
N PHE A 279 11.57 0.34 -7.99
CA PHE A 279 10.91 0.60 -9.27
C PHE A 279 9.40 0.55 -9.08
N LYS A 280 8.74 1.68 -9.28
CA LYS A 280 7.29 1.81 -9.19
C LYS A 280 6.63 1.29 -10.45
N ILE A 281 5.68 0.36 -10.31
CA ILE A 281 4.89 -0.16 -11.42
C ILE A 281 3.72 0.77 -11.72
N ALA A 282 3.51 1.06 -13.01
CA ALA A 282 2.47 1.98 -13.48
C ALA A 282 1.05 1.44 -13.24
N ASP A 283 0.82 0.17 -13.56
CA ASP A 283 -0.46 -0.51 -13.33
C ASP A 283 -0.21 -1.79 -12.54
N VAL A 284 -0.75 -1.81 -11.34
CA VAL A 284 -0.64 -2.96 -10.40
C VAL A 284 -1.20 -4.25 -10.99
N ASN A 285 -2.18 -4.16 -11.90
CA ASN A 285 -2.77 -5.33 -12.55
C ASN A 285 -1.79 -5.99 -13.54
N GLU A 286 -0.81 -5.24 -14.04
CA GLU A 286 0.25 -5.75 -14.92
C GLU A 286 1.50 -6.22 -14.17
N TYR A 287 1.47 -6.23 -12.83
CA TYR A 287 2.63 -6.49 -11.97
C TYR A 287 3.47 -7.70 -12.44
N GLU A 288 2.85 -8.87 -12.57
CA GLU A 288 3.54 -10.09 -12.98
C GLU A 288 4.13 -9.99 -14.40
N THR A 289 3.42 -9.32 -15.30
CA THR A 289 3.88 -9.10 -16.67
C THR A 289 5.09 -8.17 -16.71
N VAL A 290 5.05 -7.08 -15.92
CA VAL A 290 6.16 -6.13 -15.81
C VAL A 290 7.36 -6.79 -15.15
N LYS A 291 7.16 -7.55 -14.08
CA LYS A 291 8.23 -8.31 -13.41
C LYS A 291 8.95 -9.25 -14.38
N ILE A 292 8.21 -10.00 -15.22
CA ILE A 292 8.80 -10.88 -16.23
C ILE A 292 9.62 -10.08 -17.26
N ARG A 293 9.12 -8.89 -17.69
CA ARG A 293 9.86 -8.01 -18.60
C ARG A 293 11.16 -7.50 -17.96
N VAL A 294 11.09 -7.07 -16.70
CA VAL A 294 12.25 -6.62 -15.91
C VAL A 294 13.29 -7.73 -15.79
N MET A 295 12.87 -8.95 -15.44
CA MET A 295 13.78 -10.10 -15.37
C MET A 295 14.40 -10.48 -16.73
N GLY A 296 13.84 -10.01 -17.83
CA GLY A 296 14.40 -10.13 -19.18
C GLY A 296 15.40 -9.04 -19.55
N ALA A 297 15.69 -8.07 -18.67
CA ALA A 297 16.68 -7.04 -18.92
C ALA A 297 18.09 -7.63 -19.01
N ASP A 298 18.90 -7.07 -19.94
CA ASP A 298 20.29 -7.51 -20.16
C ASP A 298 21.22 -6.89 -19.11
N ILE A 299 21.20 -7.49 -17.91
CA ILE A 299 22.05 -7.13 -16.76
C ILE A 299 22.62 -8.39 -16.12
N ALA A 300 23.62 -8.23 -15.27
CA ALA A 300 24.27 -9.34 -14.55
C ALA A 300 23.41 -9.76 -13.34
N TRP A 301 22.32 -10.48 -13.60
CA TRP A 301 21.34 -10.89 -12.57
C TRP A 301 21.94 -11.67 -11.39
N GLU A 302 23.07 -12.35 -11.59
CA GLU A 302 23.77 -13.03 -10.49
C GLU A 302 24.22 -12.07 -9.38
N ARG A 303 24.39 -10.78 -9.69
CA ARG A 303 24.80 -9.74 -8.71
C ARG A 303 23.65 -9.21 -7.88
N TYR A 304 22.40 -9.42 -8.30
CA TYR A 304 21.25 -8.72 -7.77
C TYR A 304 20.15 -9.66 -7.31
N ASP A 305 19.46 -9.27 -6.28
CA ASP A 305 18.17 -9.83 -5.89
C ASP A 305 17.06 -8.86 -6.26
N LEU A 306 16.06 -9.36 -6.99
CA LEU A 306 14.85 -8.63 -7.30
C LEU A 306 13.75 -9.08 -6.34
N ILE A 307 13.40 -8.22 -5.39
CA ILE A 307 12.45 -8.50 -4.32
C ILE A 307 11.11 -7.88 -4.67
N ASP A 308 10.05 -8.65 -4.47
CA ASP A 308 8.68 -8.16 -4.59
C ASP A 308 8.38 -7.19 -3.45
N ASN A 309 8.47 -5.89 -3.72
CA ASN A 309 8.09 -4.87 -2.75
C ASN A 309 6.63 -4.46 -2.96
N ASN A 310 5.75 -5.42 -2.66
CA ASN A 310 4.31 -5.22 -2.71
C ASN A 310 3.78 -4.62 -1.40
N GLY A 311 4.65 -4.21 -0.47
CA GLY A 311 4.29 -3.79 0.86
C GLY A 311 3.43 -4.84 1.57
N ASN A 312 2.42 -4.41 2.33
CA ASN A 312 1.42 -5.31 2.91
C ASN A 312 0.40 -5.86 1.87
N MET A 313 0.69 -5.72 0.57
CA MET A 313 -0.21 -6.11 -0.53
C MET A 313 -0.54 -7.60 -0.53
N ASN A 314 0.42 -8.47 -0.19
CA ASN A 314 0.13 -9.91 -0.13
C ASN A 314 -0.86 -10.23 0.97
N THR A 315 -0.74 -9.60 2.13
CA THR A 315 -1.68 -9.75 3.25
C THR A 315 -3.01 -9.08 2.94
N LEU A 316 -3.00 -7.87 2.37
CA LEU A 316 -4.21 -7.17 1.93
C LEU A 316 -4.90 -7.92 0.79
N SER A 317 -4.17 -8.41 -0.20
CA SER A 317 -4.73 -9.18 -1.33
C SER A 317 -5.34 -10.50 -0.88
N ALA A 318 -4.73 -11.21 0.07
CA ALA A 318 -5.30 -12.42 0.66
C ALA A 318 -6.63 -12.13 1.36
N ASN A 319 -6.68 -11.09 2.19
CA ASN A 319 -7.89 -10.67 2.89
C ASN A 319 -8.99 -10.21 1.90
N PHE A 320 -8.62 -9.49 0.85
CA PHE A 320 -9.56 -9.04 -0.17
C PHE A 320 -10.11 -10.22 -0.99
N ASN A 321 -9.29 -11.18 -1.41
CA ASN A 321 -9.71 -12.36 -2.14
C ASN A 321 -10.67 -13.23 -1.31
N GLU A 322 -10.45 -13.32 0.00
CA GLU A 322 -11.39 -13.97 0.91
C GLU A 322 -12.72 -13.22 1.00
N MET A 323 -12.70 -11.89 1.13
CA MET A 323 -13.92 -11.06 1.14
C MET A 323 -14.71 -11.19 -0.18
N GLU A 324 -14.04 -11.21 -1.33
CA GLU A 324 -14.68 -11.43 -2.63
C GLU A 324 -15.35 -12.80 -2.70
N LYS A 325 -14.67 -13.86 -2.24
CA LYS A 325 -15.20 -15.22 -2.18
C LYS A 325 -16.42 -15.30 -1.28
N TYR A 326 -16.38 -14.71 -0.08
CA TYR A 326 -17.54 -14.68 0.84
C TYR A 326 -18.70 -13.86 0.25
N SER A 327 -18.44 -12.72 -0.36
CA SER A 327 -19.43 -11.89 -1.03
C SER A 327 -20.11 -12.65 -2.17
N SER A 328 -19.35 -13.35 -3.00
CA SER A 328 -19.86 -14.19 -4.09
C SER A 328 -20.76 -15.31 -3.57
N ILE A 329 -20.33 -16.04 -2.54
CA ILE A 329 -21.11 -17.10 -1.92
C ILE A 329 -22.44 -16.55 -1.37
N LEU A 330 -22.40 -15.40 -0.67
CA LEU A 330 -23.58 -14.72 -0.16
C LEU A 330 -24.59 -14.37 -1.27
N ILE A 331 -24.12 -13.81 -2.38
CA ILE A 331 -24.96 -13.48 -3.54
C ILE A 331 -25.63 -14.74 -4.09
N TRP A 332 -24.92 -15.86 -4.20
CA TRP A 332 -25.50 -17.13 -4.67
C TRP A 332 -26.54 -17.70 -3.69
N VAL A 333 -26.28 -17.64 -2.38
CA VAL A 333 -27.23 -18.08 -1.35
C VAL A 333 -28.49 -17.22 -1.36
N ILE A 334 -28.34 -15.89 -1.40
CA ILE A 334 -29.47 -14.95 -1.48
C ILE A 334 -30.28 -15.17 -2.77
N SER A 335 -29.59 -15.37 -3.90
CA SER A 335 -30.26 -15.64 -5.19
C SER A 335 -31.09 -16.93 -5.14
N GLY A 336 -30.52 -18.01 -4.60
CA GLY A 336 -31.19 -19.28 -4.45
C GLY A 336 -32.41 -19.20 -3.52
N ALA A 337 -32.25 -18.60 -2.34
CA ALA A 337 -33.32 -18.36 -1.40
C ALA A 337 -34.45 -17.50 -2.01
N SER A 338 -34.08 -16.45 -2.73
CA SER A 338 -35.01 -15.56 -3.43
C SER A 338 -35.86 -16.29 -4.47
N LEU A 339 -35.25 -17.20 -5.21
CA LEU A 339 -35.94 -18.01 -6.22
C LEU A 339 -37.00 -18.92 -5.57
N ILE A 340 -36.65 -19.52 -4.44
CA ILE A 340 -37.61 -20.37 -3.66
C ILE A 340 -38.74 -19.50 -3.12
N ILE A 341 -38.48 -18.35 -2.57
CA ILE A 341 -39.50 -17.44 -2.03
C ILE A 341 -40.42 -16.96 -3.14
N LEU A 342 -39.89 -16.56 -4.28
CA LEU A 342 -40.67 -16.13 -5.45
C LEU A 342 -41.59 -17.29 -5.95
N PHE A 343 -41.05 -18.51 -6.01
CA PHE A 343 -41.85 -19.68 -6.40
C PHE A 343 -43.00 -19.94 -5.43
N LEU A 344 -42.76 -19.89 -4.12
CA LEU A 344 -43.78 -20.07 -3.10
C LEU A 344 -44.88 -18.99 -3.19
N ILE A 345 -44.48 -17.73 -3.35
CA ILE A 345 -45.44 -16.62 -3.49
C ILE A 345 -46.23 -16.76 -4.77
N PHE A 346 -45.61 -17.16 -5.88
CA PHE A 346 -46.32 -17.42 -7.14
C PHE A 346 -47.34 -18.57 -6.99
N GLN A 347 -46.96 -19.64 -6.27
CA GLN A 347 -47.86 -20.74 -5.94
C GLN A 347 -49.06 -20.25 -5.11
N PHE A 348 -48.85 -19.48 -4.07
CA PHE A 348 -49.88 -18.87 -3.26
C PHE A 348 -50.80 -17.96 -4.08
N TRP A 349 -50.21 -17.15 -4.96
CA TRP A 349 -50.94 -16.24 -5.83
C TRP A 349 -51.83 -16.99 -6.84
N MET A 350 -51.32 -18.05 -7.46
CA MET A 350 -52.07 -18.94 -8.33
C MET A 350 -53.23 -19.62 -7.59
N LYS A 351 -52.96 -20.22 -6.41
CA LYS A 351 -53.96 -20.90 -5.60
C LYS A 351 -55.12 -19.98 -5.19
N SER A 352 -54.83 -18.72 -4.91
CA SER A 352 -55.85 -17.72 -4.54
C SER A 352 -56.77 -17.31 -5.72
N ARG A 353 -56.42 -17.68 -6.98
CA ARG A 353 -57.14 -17.36 -8.21
C ARG A 353 -57.88 -18.56 -8.82
N ASN A 354 -57.86 -19.73 -8.17
CA ASN A 354 -58.46 -20.94 -8.70
C ASN A 354 -59.93 -20.75 -9.10
N ARG A 355 -60.72 -19.97 -8.31
CA ARG A 355 -62.13 -19.67 -8.63
C ARG A 355 -62.24 -18.80 -9.88
N GLU A 356 -61.42 -17.83 -10.09
CA GLU A 356 -61.42 -16.96 -11.28
C GLU A 356 -61.01 -17.74 -12.53
N ILE A 357 -59.95 -18.57 -12.38
CA ILE A 357 -59.50 -19.48 -13.45
C ILE A 357 -60.65 -20.45 -13.86
N GLY A 358 -61.37 -21.01 -12.88
CA GLY A 358 -62.47 -21.87 -13.14
C GLY A 358 -63.62 -21.18 -13.90
N ILE A 359 -63.96 -19.93 -13.55
CA ILE A 359 -64.96 -19.14 -14.26
C ILE A 359 -64.51 -18.83 -15.70
N MET A 360 -63.22 -18.45 -15.92
CA MET A 360 -62.71 -18.17 -17.26
C MET A 360 -62.71 -19.45 -18.14
N LEU A 361 -62.37 -20.59 -17.56
CA LEU A 361 -62.41 -21.87 -18.26
C LEU A 361 -63.83 -22.25 -18.64
N SER A 362 -64.84 -22.03 -17.77
CA SER A 362 -66.26 -22.30 -18.06
C SER A 362 -66.85 -21.41 -19.16
N MET A 363 -66.27 -20.21 -19.33
CA MET A 363 -66.58 -19.28 -20.44
C MET A 363 -65.83 -19.61 -21.75
N GLY A 364 -65.11 -20.75 -21.83
CA GLY A 364 -64.45 -21.22 -23.03
C GLY A 364 -63.06 -20.55 -23.31
N THR A 365 -62.49 -19.84 -22.37
CA THR A 365 -61.17 -19.24 -22.53
C THR A 365 -60.09 -20.30 -22.51
N SER A 366 -59.14 -20.31 -23.47
CA SER A 366 -58.07 -21.31 -23.53
C SER A 366 -57.11 -21.16 -22.34
N LYS A 367 -56.64 -22.32 -21.84
CA LYS A 367 -55.68 -22.38 -20.70
C LYS A 367 -54.43 -21.51 -20.92
N ILE A 368 -53.89 -21.46 -22.14
CA ILE A 368 -52.73 -20.67 -22.52
C ILE A 368 -53.03 -19.16 -22.39
N ARG A 369 -54.20 -18.71 -22.81
CA ARG A 369 -54.62 -17.30 -22.72
C ARG A 369 -54.73 -16.85 -21.27
N ILE A 370 -55.25 -17.71 -20.39
CA ILE A 370 -55.35 -17.45 -18.95
C ILE A 370 -53.93 -17.37 -18.34
N LEU A 371 -53.03 -18.30 -18.68
CA LEU A 371 -51.64 -18.32 -18.21
C LEU A 371 -50.91 -17.05 -18.64
N VAL A 372 -50.99 -16.68 -19.92
CA VAL A 372 -50.32 -15.46 -20.45
C VAL A 372 -50.86 -14.23 -19.75
N GLN A 373 -52.17 -14.12 -19.48
CA GLN A 373 -52.74 -12.99 -18.75
C GLN A 373 -52.14 -12.87 -17.32
N ILE A 374 -52.09 -14.00 -16.58
CA ILE A 374 -51.56 -14.04 -15.21
C ILE A 374 -50.06 -13.69 -15.20
N MET A 375 -49.30 -14.25 -16.16
CA MET A 375 -47.87 -13.93 -16.30
C MET A 375 -47.64 -12.44 -16.64
N THR A 376 -48.48 -11.85 -17.51
CA THR A 376 -48.36 -10.43 -17.85
C THR A 376 -48.64 -9.54 -16.64
N GLU A 377 -49.62 -9.88 -15.79
CA GLU A 377 -49.90 -9.17 -14.54
C GLU A 377 -48.69 -9.23 -13.59
N ALA A 378 -48.13 -10.42 -13.38
CA ALA A 378 -46.97 -10.63 -12.52
C ALA A 378 -45.73 -9.88 -13.04
N LEU A 379 -45.46 -9.95 -14.36
CA LEU A 379 -44.33 -9.26 -14.99
C LEU A 379 -44.44 -7.73 -14.91
N MET A 380 -45.64 -7.15 -15.03
CA MET A 380 -45.81 -5.71 -14.86
C MET A 380 -45.47 -5.25 -13.43
N ILE A 381 -45.97 -5.99 -12.42
CA ILE A 381 -45.67 -5.67 -11.02
C ILE A 381 -44.17 -5.81 -10.77
N ALA A 382 -43.55 -6.90 -11.24
CA ALA A 382 -42.12 -7.15 -11.10
C ALA A 382 -41.28 -6.08 -11.79
N ALA A 383 -41.63 -5.67 -13.01
CA ALA A 383 -40.91 -4.63 -13.73
C ALA A 383 -40.88 -3.28 -12.96
N VAL A 384 -42.03 -2.87 -12.42
CA VAL A 384 -42.11 -1.65 -11.60
C VAL A 384 -41.29 -1.80 -10.32
N ALA A 385 -41.36 -2.95 -9.64
CA ALA A 385 -40.61 -3.22 -8.43
C ALA A 385 -39.07 -3.16 -8.67
N VAL A 386 -38.60 -3.79 -9.75
CA VAL A 386 -37.17 -3.78 -10.14
C VAL A 386 -36.67 -2.37 -10.49
N LEU A 387 -37.47 -1.60 -11.25
CA LEU A 387 -37.10 -0.22 -11.61
C LEU A 387 -36.96 0.68 -10.39
N ILE A 388 -37.85 0.55 -9.40
CA ILE A 388 -37.76 1.31 -8.15
C ILE A 388 -36.58 0.82 -7.30
N SER A 389 -36.34 -0.50 -7.26
CA SER A 389 -35.21 -1.08 -6.55
C SER A 389 -33.87 -0.58 -7.11
N PHE A 390 -33.78 -0.44 -8.44
CA PHE A 390 -32.56 0.05 -9.10
C PHE A 390 -32.18 1.47 -8.66
N SER A 391 -33.15 2.33 -8.44
CA SER A 391 -32.92 3.69 -7.93
C SER A 391 -32.69 3.75 -6.42
N ALA A 392 -33.19 2.78 -5.65
CA ALA A 392 -33.05 2.74 -4.21
C ALA A 392 -31.77 2.00 -3.73
N ALA A 393 -31.28 1.03 -4.52
CA ALA A 393 -30.17 0.16 -4.13
C ALA A 393 -28.87 0.91 -3.79
N PRO A 394 -28.41 1.95 -4.51
CA PRO A 394 -27.19 2.68 -4.16
C PRO A 394 -27.29 3.37 -2.79
N LYS A 395 -28.46 3.93 -2.46
CA LYS A 395 -28.71 4.58 -1.16
C LYS A 395 -28.69 3.60 -0.01
N VAL A 396 -29.27 2.41 -0.21
CA VAL A 396 -29.24 1.35 0.81
C VAL A 396 -27.83 0.82 0.99
N SER A 397 -27.07 0.65 -0.09
CA SER A 397 -25.68 0.21 -0.03
C SER A 397 -24.78 1.20 0.72
N SER A 398 -24.95 2.52 0.51
CA SER A 398 -24.18 3.53 1.26
C SER A 398 -24.53 3.55 2.76
N LEU A 399 -25.81 3.44 3.10
CA LEU A 399 -26.23 3.38 4.52
C LEU A 399 -25.70 2.14 5.24
N THR A 400 -25.66 0.99 4.57
CA THR A 400 -25.09 -0.24 5.16
C THR A 400 -23.58 -0.14 5.31
N ALA A 401 -22.87 0.48 4.36
CA ALA A 401 -21.44 0.71 4.45
C ALA A 401 -21.11 1.67 5.61
N ASP A 402 -21.81 2.78 5.72
CA ASP A 402 -21.63 3.75 6.81
C ASP A 402 -21.86 3.10 8.18
N TYR A 403 -22.89 2.28 8.33
CA TYR A 403 -23.18 1.56 9.58
C TYR A 403 -22.09 0.54 9.94
N LEU A 404 -21.55 -0.20 8.97
CA LEU A 404 -20.48 -1.19 9.21
C LEU A 404 -19.18 -0.51 9.62
N VAL A 405 -18.85 0.64 9.01
CA VAL A 405 -17.67 1.44 9.37
C VAL A 405 -17.82 1.98 10.80
N GLU A 406 -18.98 2.49 11.17
CA GLU A 406 -19.24 2.99 12.52
C GLU A 406 -19.13 1.88 13.59
N GLN A 407 -19.60 0.68 13.27
CA GLN A 407 -19.46 -0.50 14.14
C GLN A 407 -18.00 -0.95 14.28
N GLN A 408 -17.20 -0.89 13.21
CA GLN A 408 -15.77 -1.20 13.27
C GLN A 408 -14.99 -0.17 14.11
N ILE A 409 -15.33 1.10 14.01
CA ILE A 409 -14.72 2.16 14.83
C ILE A 409 -15.08 1.93 16.32
N GLN A 410 -16.32 1.62 16.64
CA GLN A 410 -16.73 1.34 18.02
C GLN A 410 -16.05 0.08 18.59
N SER A 411 -15.91 -0.98 17.80
CA SER A 411 -15.23 -2.19 18.25
C SER A 411 -13.72 -1.99 18.42
N ALA A 412 -13.10 -1.13 17.62
CA ALA A 412 -11.70 -0.75 17.78
C ALA A 412 -11.48 0.13 19.02
N GLU A 413 -12.39 1.08 19.30
CA GLU A 413 -12.36 1.89 20.54
C GLU A 413 -12.58 1.02 21.81
N GLU A 414 -13.44 0.01 21.73
CA GLU A 414 -13.70 -0.91 22.85
C GLU A 414 -12.50 -1.84 23.12
N GLN A 415 -11.78 -2.28 22.07
CA GLN A 415 -10.54 -3.04 22.19
C GLN A 415 -9.39 -2.18 22.75
N ASP A 416 -9.29 -0.92 22.37
CA ASP A 416 -8.30 0.04 22.86
C ASP A 416 -8.51 0.35 24.36
N LEU A 417 -9.75 0.39 24.82
CA LEU A 417 -10.10 0.50 26.23
C LEU A 417 -9.74 -0.74 27.05
N LEU A 418 -9.77 -1.93 26.46
CA LEU A 418 -9.40 -3.21 27.11
C LEU A 418 -7.88 -3.41 27.19
N ASP A 419 -7.12 -2.89 26.22
CA ASP A 419 -5.64 -2.99 26.17
C ASP A 419 -4.90 -1.87 26.94
N GLY A 420 -5.60 -1.08 27.75
CA GLY A 420 -5.01 -0.16 28.74
C GLY A 420 -4.39 1.12 28.17
N GLY A 421 -4.98 1.68 27.16
CA GLY A 421 -4.81 3.13 26.87
C GLY A 421 -3.45 3.57 26.27
N LYS A 422 -2.66 2.67 25.68
CA LYS A 422 -1.40 3.04 25.03
C LYS A 422 -1.54 3.59 23.60
N TRP A 423 -2.74 3.58 23.01
CA TRP A 423 -2.95 3.89 21.57
C TRP A 423 -3.80 5.15 21.31
N HIS A 424 -3.96 6.03 22.29
CA HIS A 424 -4.90 7.18 22.19
C HIS A 424 -4.52 8.22 21.12
N PHE A 425 -3.32 8.16 20.53
CA PHE A 425 -2.89 9.17 19.54
C PHE A 425 -3.14 8.77 18.08
N LEU A 426 -3.27 7.48 17.76
CA LEU A 426 -3.35 7.02 16.35
C LEU A 426 -4.76 7.12 15.75
N THR A 427 -5.82 6.88 16.55
CA THR A 427 -7.21 6.83 16.05
C THR A 427 -7.77 8.19 15.65
N LYS A 428 -7.37 9.26 16.34
CA LYS A 428 -7.90 10.62 16.09
C LYS A 428 -7.32 11.24 14.80
N ASN A 429 -6.11 10.87 14.41
CA ASN A 429 -5.49 11.35 13.18
C ASN A 429 -5.87 10.51 11.95
N GLN A 430 -6.07 9.20 12.11
CA GLN A 430 -6.56 8.34 11.02
C GLN A 430 -8.00 8.67 10.64
N SER A 431 -8.88 8.97 11.61
CA SER A 431 -10.24 9.39 11.30
C SER A 431 -10.29 10.76 10.60
N ARG A 432 -9.37 11.70 10.92
CA ARG A 432 -9.24 12.99 10.20
C ARG A 432 -8.64 12.81 8.79
N ALA A 433 -7.66 11.96 8.61
CA ALA A 433 -7.09 11.65 7.30
C ALA A 433 -8.14 10.97 6.40
N TRP A 434 -8.97 10.09 6.95
CA TRP A 434 -10.06 9.44 6.24
C TRP A 434 -11.16 10.43 5.81
N TRP A 435 -11.50 11.42 6.65
CA TRP A 435 -12.45 12.48 6.33
C TRP A 435 -11.95 13.42 5.22
N VAL A 436 -10.69 13.77 5.23
CA VAL A 436 -10.04 14.58 4.18
C VAL A 436 -9.96 13.78 2.86
N TRP A 437 -9.73 12.49 2.93
CA TRP A 437 -9.71 11.57 1.79
C TRP A 437 -11.11 11.40 1.16
N ARG A 438 -12.15 11.26 1.99
CA ARG A 438 -13.56 11.19 1.53
C ARG A 438 -13.99 12.45 0.76
N GLN A 439 -13.58 13.62 1.18
CA GLN A 439 -13.90 14.87 0.48
C GLN A 439 -13.16 15.03 -0.87
N LYS A 440 -12.01 14.40 -1.05
CA LYS A 440 -11.24 14.46 -2.30
C LYS A 440 -11.65 13.42 -3.33
N LEU A 441 -12.24 12.29 -2.92
CA LEU A 441 -12.60 11.19 -3.81
C LEU A 441 -14.07 11.15 -4.25
N LEU A 442 -14.94 11.93 -3.60
CA LEU A 442 -16.35 12.05 -3.97
C LEU A 442 -16.77 13.53 -4.05
N PRO A 443 -16.29 14.29 -5.04
CA PRO A 443 -16.90 15.59 -5.34
C PRO A 443 -18.22 15.31 -6.07
N GLY A 444 -19.34 15.31 -5.36
CA GLY A 444 -20.67 15.34 -5.94
C GLY A 444 -21.50 14.06 -5.81
N CYS A 445 -21.72 13.60 -4.62
CA CYS A 445 -22.91 12.82 -4.25
C CYS A 445 -23.48 13.35 -2.94
#